data_7fde4d69b3c02e4385533d564f4ee919
#
_entry.id   7fde4d69b3c02e4385533d564f4ee919
#
_cell.length_a   1.000
_cell.length_b   1.000
_cell.length_c   1.000
_cell.angle_alpha   90.00
_cell.angle_beta   90.00
_cell.angle_gamma   90.00
#
_symmetry.space_group_name_H-M   'P 1'
#
loop_
_entity.id
_entity.type
_entity.pdbx_description
1 polymer ?
#
loop_
_entity_poly.entity_id
_entity_poly.type
_entity_poly.pdbx_seq_one_letter_code
_entity_poly.pdbx_strand_id
1 'polypeptide(L)'
;IHSDEFIRRAKTLYMTATPRIFAENAKNKASEKDAILTSMDDQDTYGPVFFRLGFGQAVKEGLLTDYKVIILTVSEDEVSKHYQAIAEMGGELNLDTAAKLTGCWNALAKRKHPDSDTDYGDDLSPMRRAVAFCRDIKASKQVAAQFPDLVDGLSNLDNDDTTDNLRVECEHVDGTMNAAVRA
;
A
#
# COMPACT_ATOMS: atom_id res chain seq x y z
N ILE A 1 14.91 18.89 -20.41
CA ILE A 1 13.49 18.87 -20.80
C ILE A 1 12.87 20.25 -20.65
N HIS A 2 13.26 21.03 -19.62
CA HIS A 2 12.70 22.38 -19.38
C HIS A 2 13.36 23.49 -20.21
N SER A 3 14.44 23.21 -20.92
CA SER A 3 15.14 24.18 -21.78
C SER A 3 14.59 24.13 -23.21
N ASP A 4 14.36 25.32 -23.80
CA ASP A 4 13.92 25.46 -25.18
C ASP A 4 15.01 25.07 -26.22
N GLU A 5 16.24 24.89 -25.76
CA GLU A 5 17.34 24.36 -26.59
C GLU A 5 17.11 22.92 -27.02
N PHE A 6 16.44 22.11 -26.16
CA PHE A 6 16.16 20.70 -26.46
C PHE A 6 14.85 20.52 -27.23
N ILE A 7 13.80 21.24 -26.84
CA ILE A 7 12.48 21.13 -27.47
C ILE A 7 11.88 22.52 -27.64
N ARG A 8 11.78 22.98 -28.88
CA ARG A 8 11.08 24.25 -29.18
C ARG A 8 9.59 24.06 -28.95
N ARG A 9 9.03 24.88 -28.06
CA ARG A 9 7.63 24.80 -27.67
C ARG A 9 7.03 26.22 -27.54
N ALA A 10 5.82 26.38 -27.98
CA ALA A 10 5.06 27.63 -27.76
C ALA A 10 4.43 27.68 -26.36
N LYS A 11 4.01 26.49 -25.85
CA LYS A 11 3.38 26.33 -24.51
C LYS A 11 3.70 24.92 -23.98
N THR A 12 3.77 24.78 -22.65
CA THR A 12 3.96 23.51 -21.97
C THR A 12 2.83 23.29 -20.97
N LEU A 13 2.30 22.07 -20.95
CA LEU A 13 1.36 21.61 -19.94
C LEU A 13 2.01 20.47 -19.14
N TYR A 14 2.14 20.68 -17.85
CA TYR A 14 2.61 19.64 -16.92
C TYR A 14 1.42 19.00 -16.25
N MET A 15 1.34 17.67 -16.33
CA MET A 15 0.27 16.87 -15.72
C MET A 15 0.88 15.78 -14.83
N THR A 16 0.40 15.66 -13.62
CA THR A 16 0.82 14.63 -12.67
C THR A 16 -0.28 14.36 -11.65
N ALA A 17 -0.38 13.13 -11.20
CA ALA A 17 -1.24 12.77 -10.06
C ALA A 17 -0.58 13.13 -8.72
N THR A 18 0.75 13.18 -8.66
CA THR A 18 1.53 13.41 -7.44
C THR A 18 2.62 14.44 -7.69
N PRO A 19 2.37 15.73 -7.46
CA PRO A 19 3.40 16.75 -7.58
C PRO A 19 4.60 16.44 -6.66
N ARG A 20 5.81 16.48 -7.23
CA ARG A 20 7.04 16.34 -6.45
C ARG A 20 7.44 17.69 -5.88
N ILE A 21 7.16 17.90 -4.61
CA ILE A 21 7.52 19.09 -3.85
C ILE A 21 8.60 18.69 -2.85
N PHE A 22 9.71 19.40 -2.88
CA PHE A 22 10.85 19.13 -2.01
C PHE A 22 10.91 20.18 -0.90
N ALA A 23 11.19 19.72 0.33
CA ALA A 23 11.40 20.61 1.46
C ALA A 23 12.70 21.44 1.27
N GLU A 24 12.75 22.63 1.87
CA GLU A 24 13.89 23.56 1.75
C GLU A 24 15.24 22.93 2.11
N ASN A 25 15.27 22.05 3.13
CA ASN A 25 16.49 21.35 3.51
C ASN A 25 17.03 20.43 2.39
N ALA A 26 16.15 19.86 1.58
CA ALA A 26 16.56 19.03 0.43
C ALA A 26 17.05 19.90 -0.73
N LYS A 27 16.41 21.06 -0.97
CA LYS A 27 16.84 22.05 -1.97
C LYS A 27 18.22 22.60 -1.62
N ASN A 28 18.45 22.95 -0.36
CA ASN A 28 19.75 23.45 0.12
C ASN A 28 20.88 22.41 -0.02
N LYS A 29 20.63 21.15 0.37
CA LYS A 29 21.60 20.05 0.18
C LYS A 29 21.93 19.77 -1.30
N ALA A 30 20.96 19.96 -2.19
CA ALA A 30 21.21 19.82 -3.61
C ALA A 30 22.10 20.96 -4.13
N SER A 31 21.84 22.21 -3.71
CA SER A 31 22.66 23.38 -4.05
C SER A 31 24.09 23.25 -3.54
N GLU A 32 24.30 22.76 -2.32
CA GLU A 32 25.65 22.50 -1.77
C GLU A 32 26.46 21.47 -2.57
N LYS A 33 25.77 20.61 -3.33
CA LYS A 33 26.40 19.57 -4.18
C LYS A 33 26.40 19.89 -5.66
N ASP A 34 26.13 21.14 -6.04
CA ASP A 34 25.95 21.57 -7.43
C ASP A 34 24.91 20.71 -8.21
N ALA A 35 23.95 20.11 -7.50
CA ALA A 35 22.91 19.29 -8.08
C ALA A 35 21.67 20.14 -8.35
N ILE A 36 21.11 20.04 -9.56
CA ILE A 36 19.86 20.71 -9.91
C ILE A 36 18.69 19.88 -9.36
N LEU A 37 17.99 20.43 -8.37
CA LEU A 37 16.76 19.87 -7.84
C LEU A 37 15.59 20.75 -8.21
N THR A 38 14.77 20.31 -9.16
CA THR A 38 13.61 21.05 -9.61
C THR A 38 12.35 20.58 -8.87
N SER A 39 11.74 21.46 -8.11
CA SER A 39 10.53 21.21 -7.33
C SER A 39 9.29 21.72 -8.09
N MET A 40 8.20 20.99 -8.09
CA MET A 40 7.01 21.34 -8.88
C MET A 40 6.20 22.51 -8.26
N ASP A 41 6.62 23.05 -7.13
CA ASP A 41 6.13 24.32 -6.56
C ASP A 41 6.87 25.55 -7.10
N ASP A 42 7.94 25.34 -7.88
CA ASP A 42 8.66 26.42 -8.57
C ASP A 42 7.83 26.91 -9.78
N GLN A 43 7.22 28.07 -9.60
CA GLN A 43 6.35 28.69 -10.62
C GLN A 43 7.12 29.24 -11.82
N ASP A 44 8.42 29.55 -11.69
CA ASP A 44 9.25 30.02 -12.80
C ASP A 44 9.51 28.87 -13.79
N THR A 45 9.63 27.64 -13.28
CA THR A 45 9.86 26.45 -14.11
C THR A 45 8.55 25.81 -14.61
N TYR A 46 7.55 25.71 -13.74
CA TYR A 46 6.32 24.94 -14.03
C TYR A 46 5.10 25.81 -14.33
N GLY A 47 5.16 27.09 -14.02
CA GLY A 47 4.03 27.99 -14.10
C GLY A 47 3.02 27.79 -12.95
N PRO A 48 1.93 28.56 -12.95
CA PRO A 48 0.90 28.44 -11.92
C PRO A 48 0.08 27.15 -12.08
N VAL A 49 -0.37 26.59 -10.97
CA VAL A 49 -1.34 25.49 -10.98
C VAL A 49 -2.70 26.05 -11.39
N PHE A 50 -3.20 25.66 -12.55
CA PHE A 50 -4.49 26.13 -13.05
C PHE A 50 -5.65 25.13 -12.88
N PHE A 51 -5.34 23.86 -12.57
CA PHE A 51 -6.34 22.84 -12.28
C PHE A 51 -5.81 21.85 -11.23
N ARG A 52 -6.65 21.51 -10.28
CA ARG A 52 -6.38 20.49 -9.26
C ARG A 52 -7.66 19.73 -8.96
N LEU A 53 -7.61 18.41 -9.15
CA LEU A 53 -8.68 17.50 -8.73
C LEU A 53 -8.17 16.68 -7.55
N GLY A 54 -8.66 16.98 -6.35
CA GLY A 54 -8.36 16.19 -5.15
C GLY A 54 -9.22 14.93 -5.08
N PHE A 55 -8.75 13.93 -4.32
CA PHE A 55 -9.44 12.64 -4.20
C PHE A 55 -10.89 12.78 -3.70
N GLY A 56 -11.10 13.56 -2.62
CA GLY A 56 -12.43 13.80 -2.07
C GLY A 56 -13.38 14.52 -3.03
N GLN A 57 -12.86 15.43 -3.86
CA GLN A 57 -13.66 16.07 -4.90
C GLN A 57 -14.04 15.07 -6.00
N ALA A 58 -13.11 14.23 -6.43
CA ALA A 58 -13.36 13.20 -7.43
C ALA A 58 -14.42 12.18 -6.96
N VAL A 59 -14.41 11.80 -5.70
CA VAL A 59 -15.45 10.96 -5.07
C VAL A 59 -16.79 11.70 -5.08
N LYS A 60 -16.81 12.96 -4.63
CA LYS A 60 -18.04 13.77 -4.58
C LYS A 60 -18.67 13.97 -5.97
N GLU A 61 -17.86 14.07 -7.01
CA GLU A 61 -18.28 14.18 -8.39
C GLU A 61 -18.62 12.83 -9.06
N GLY A 62 -18.51 11.72 -8.32
CA GLY A 62 -18.78 10.37 -8.83
C GLY A 62 -17.75 9.83 -9.83
N LEU A 63 -16.59 10.47 -9.92
CA LEU A 63 -15.48 10.04 -10.79
C LEU A 63 -14.67 8.90 -10.17
N LEU A 64 -14.66 8.80 -8.84
CA LEU A 64 -14.01 7.73 -8.08
C LEU A 64 -15.01 7.15 -7.07
N THR A 65 -14.84 5.87 -6.79
CA THR A 65 -15.56 5.21 -5.70
C THR A 65 -15.05 5.75 -4.36
N ASP A 66 -15.95 5.86 -3.39
CA ASP A 66 -15.58 6.22 -2.03
C ASP A 66 -14.65 5.18 -1.40
N TYR A 67 -13.86 5.61 -0.42
CA TYR A 67 -12.88 4.77 0.23
C TYR A 67 -12.91 4.97 1.74
N LYS A 68 -12.50 3.93 2.45
CA LYS A 68 -12.27 3.98 3.90
C LYS A 68 -10.78 3.74 4.17
N VAL A 69 -10.21 4.50 5.09
CA VAL A 69 -8.86 4.25 5.61
C VAL A 69 -9.02 3.57 6.96
N ILE A 70 -8.51 2.36 7.05
CA ILE A 70 -8.56 1.56 8.27
C ILE A 70 -7.13 1.45 8.80
N ILE A 71 -6.93 1.84 10.04
CA ILE A 71 -5.67 1.63 10.78
C ILE A 71 -5.90 0.43 11.69
N LEU A 72 -5.14 -0.63 11.43
CA LEU A 72 -5.24 -1.87 12.19
C LEU A 72 -4.17 -1.89 13.29
N THR A 73 -4.60 -2.21 14.49
CA THR A 73 -3.74 -2.54 15.61
C THR A 73 -3.82 -4.05 15.86
N VAL A 74 -2.69 -4.67 16.14
CA VAL A 74 -2.61 -6.10 16.47
C VAL A 74 -2.05 -6.19 17.88
N SER A 75 -2.71 -6.94 18.77
CA SER A 75 -2.25 -7.10 20.15
C SER A 75 -1.02 -8.01 20.23
N GLU A 76 -0.16 -7.79 21.24
CA GLU A 76 1.02 -8.63 21.44
C GLU A 76 0.64 -10.10 21.71
N ASP A 77 -0.46 -10.33 22.41
CA ASP A 77 -0.96 -11.68 22.71
C ASP A 77 -1.42 -12.41 21.44
N GLU A 78 -2.10 -11.71 20.55
CA GLU A 78 -2.55 -12.24 19.26
C GLU A 78 -1.35 -12.56 18.37
N VAL A 79 -0.39 -11.63 18.27
CA VAL A 79 0.85 -11.86 17.52
C VAL A 79 1.64 -13.03 18.07
N SER A 80 1.74 -13.15 19.39
CA SER A 80 2.49 -14.22 20.03
C SER A 80 1.90 -15.60 19.74
N LYS A 81 0.58 -15.74 19.81
CA LYS A 81 -0.13 -16.98 19.46
C LYS A 81 0.08 -17.34 17.99
N HIS A 82 -0.09 -16.38 17.09
CA HIS A 82 0.07 -16.60 15.68
C HIS A 82 1.55 -16.86 15.31
N TYR A 83 2.49 -16.17 15.96
CA TYR A 83 3.91 -16.40 15.76
C TYR A 83 4.33 -17.81 16.16
N GLN A 84 3.82 -18.32 17.29
CA GLN A 84 4.08 -19.70 17.72
C GLN A 84 3.55 -20.70 16.70
N ALA A 85 2.33 -20.52 16.21
CA ALA A 85 1.75 -21.38 15.19
C ALA A 85 2.57 -21.38 13.88
N ILE A 86 3.03 -20.22 13.43
CA ILE A 86 3.89 -20.08 12.24
C ILE A 86 5.24 -20.76 12.45
N ALA A 87 5.84 -20.61 13.63
CA ALA A 87 7.11 -21.24 13.97
C ALA A 87 7.00 -22.78 14.00
N GLU A 88 5.89 -23.31 14.51
CA GLU A 88 5.59 -24.76 14.51
C GLU A 88 5.41 -25.32 13.09
N MET A 89 4.94 -24.48 12.15
CA MET A 89 4.82 -24.83 10.72
C MET A 89 6.15 -24.72 9.95
N GLY A 90 7.26 -24.40 10.64
CA GLY A 90 8.60 -24.30 10.05
C GLY A 90 8.85 -22.99 9.29
N GLY A 91 8.04 -21.97 9.50
CA GLY A 91 8.21 -20.65 8.89
C GLY A 91 9.28 -19.82 9.59
N GLU A 92 10.26 -19.32 8.84
CA GLU A 92 11.24 -18.32 9.32
C GLU A 92 10.67 -16.90 9.17
N LEU A 93 9.69 -16.54 10.00
CA LEU A 93 9.16 -15.18 10.08
C LEU A 93 9.71 -14.50 11.33
N ASN A 94 10.13 -13.23 11.19
CA ASN A 94 10.38 -12.41 12.37
C ASN A 94 9.04 -11.87 12.93
N LEU A 95 9.04 -11.51 14.22
CA LEU A 95 7.84 -11.04 14.93
C LEU A 95 7.16 -9.84 14.25
N ASP A 96 7.94 -8.90 13.71
CA ASP A 96 7.43 -7.72 13.01
C ASP A 96 6.67 -8.10 11.71
N THR A 97 7.18 -9.06 10.97
CA THR A 97 6.52 -9.57 9.77
C THR A 97 5.26 -10.36 10.13
N ALA A 98 5.32 -11.20 11.17
CA ALA A 98 4.15 -11.93 11.65
C ALA A 98 3.02 -10.98 12.08
N ALA A 99 3.34 -9.92 12.83
CA ALA A 99 2.38 -8.89 13.22
C ALA A 99 1.71 -8.22 12.02
N LYS A 100 2.49 -7.84 11.00
CA LYS A 100 1.97 -7.22 9.78
C LYS A 100 1.06 -8.17 9.01
N LEU A 101 1.44 -9.43 8.87
CA LEU A 101 0.64 -10.43 8.15
C LEU A 101 -0.64 -10.79 8.91
N THR A 102 -0.61 -10.87 10.24
CA THR A 102 -1.80 -11.01 11.08
C THR A 102 -2.75 -9.83 10.88
N GLY A 103 -2.24 -8.59 10.89
CA GLY A 103 -3.04 -7.40 10.59
C GLY A 103 -3.68 -7.45 9.19
N CYS A 104 -2.93 -7.89 8.17
CA CYS A 104 -3.46 -8.09 6.82
C CYS A 104 -4.58 -9.14 6.80
N TRP A 105 -4.41 -10.27 7.49
CA TRP A 105 -5.43 -11.29 7.59
C TRP A 105 -6.70 -10.77 8.25
N ASN A 106 -6.57 -10.08 9.40
CA ASN A 106 -7.70 -9.46 10.07
C ASN A 106 -8.45 -8.48 9.16
N ALA A 107 -7.72 -7.66 8.39
CA ALA A 107 -8.31 -6.73 7.45
C ALA A 107 -9.05 -7.42 6.30
N LEU A 108 -8.44 -8.42 5.68
CA LEU A 108 -9.02 -9.16 4.55
C LEU A 108 -10.25 -9.96 4.97
N ALA A 109 -10.23 -10.55 6.16
CA ALA A 109 -11.36 -11.25 6.76
C ALA A 109 -12.40 -10.29 7.39
N LYS A 110 -12.14 -8.96 7.40
CA LYS A 110 -12.97 -7.94 8.05
C LYS A 110 -13.27 -8.25 9.53
N ARG A 111 -12.28 -8.79 10.23
CA ARG A 111 -12.42 -9.15 11.65
C ARG A 111 -12.41 -7.89 12.51
N LYS A 112 -13.35 -7.84 13.44
CA LYS A 112 -13.40 -6.75 14.44
C LYS A 112 -12.61 -7.18 15.66
N HIS A 113 -11.58 -6.40 16.01
CA HIS A 113 -10.95 -6.55 17.32
C HIS A 113 -11.88 -5.96 18.40
N PRO A 114 -12.02 -6.59 19.58
CA PRO A 114 -12.91 -6.09 20.65
C PRO A 114 -12.65 -4.63 21.05
N ASP A 115 -11.39 -4.19 21.00
CA ASP A 115 -10.95 -2.85 21.37
C ASP A 115 -10.81 -1.89 20.17
N SER A 116 -11.35 -2.25 19.00
CA SER A 116 -11.23 -1.46 17.78
C SER A 116 -12.59 -0.89 17.36
N ASP A 117 -12.63 0.42 17.15
CA ASP A 117 -13.76 1.13 16.53
C ASP A 117 -13.80 0.93 15.00
N THR A 118 -13.15 -0.10 14.47
CA THR A 118 -13.10 -0.35 13.03
C THR A 118 -14.49 -0.62 12.48
N ASP A 119 -14.95 0.25 11.60
CA ASP A 119 -16.23 0.12 10.90
C ASP A 119 -16.01 -0.39 9.47
N TYR A 120 -16.37 -1.64 9.23
CA TYR A 120 -16.39 -2.25 7.89
C TYR A 120 -17.70 -1.98 7.13
N GLY A 121 -18.69 -1.32 7.75
CA GLY A 121 -20.04 -1.15 7.21
C GLY A 121 -20.88 -2.42 7.33
N ASP A 122 -21.92 -2.50 6.50
CA ASP A 122 -22.91 -3.59 6.55
C ASP A 122 -22.40 -4.90 5.91
N ASP A 123 -21.46 -4.79 4.95
CA ASP A 123 -20.87 -5.96 4.30
C ASP A 123 -19.65 -6.46 5.08
N LEU A 124 -19.86 -7.53 5.83
CA LEU A 124 -18.84 -8.22 6.61
C LEU A 124 -18.20 -9.41 5.85
N SER A 125 -18.61 -9.66 4.62
CA SER A 125 -17.98 -10.72 3.80
C SER A 125 -16.49 -10.42 3.58
N PRO A 126 -15.63 -11.43 3.58
CA PRO A 126 -14.20 -11.25 3.32
C PRO A 126 -13.92 -10.51 2.01
N MET A 127 -12.81 -9.80 1.97
CA MET A 127 -12.38 -9.07 0.77
C MET A 127 -12.02 -10.06 -0.34
N ARG A 128 -12.56 -9.83 -1.54
CA ARG A 128 -12.32 -10.70 -2.70
C ARG A 128 -10.99 -10.42 -3.40
N ARG A 129 -10.47 -9.21 -3.29
CA ARG A 129 -9.24 -8.77 -3.96
C ARG A 129 -8.52 -7.77 -3.08
N ALA A 130 -7.21 -7.88 -3.05
CA ALA A 130 -6.33 -6.95 -2.34
C ALA A 130 -5.03 -6.74 -3.12
N VAL A 131 -4.40 -5.60 -2.90
CA VAL A 131 -3.05 -5.30 -3.40
C VAL A 131 -2.20 -4.92 -2.20
N ALA A 132 -1.10 -5.64 -1.99
CA ALA A 132 -0.14 -5.37 -0.94
C ALA A 132 1.12 -4.73 -1.52
N PHE A 133 1.47 -3.53 -1.03
CA PHE A 133 2.70 -2.85 -1.39
C PHE A 133 3.79 -3.21 -0.38
N CYS A 134 4.80 -3.93 -0.85
CA CYS A 134 5.93 -4.36 -0.02
C CYS A 134 7.11 -3.40 -0.16
N ARG A 135 7.98 -3.39 0.85
CA ARG A 135 9.18 -2.54 0.90
C ARG A 135 10.14 -2.79 -0.27
N ASP A 136 10.29 -4.04 -0.66
CA ASP A 136 11.20 -4.48 -1.72
C ASP A 136 10.71 -5.78 -2.36
N ILE A 137 11.33 -6.18 -3.47
CA ILE A 137 11.01 -7.38 -4.24
C ILE A 137 11.15 -8.66 -3.40
N LYS A 138 12.18 -8.72 -2.53
CA LYS A 138 12.40 -9.88 -1.66
C LYS A 138 11.25 -10.05 -0.67
N ALA A 139 10.84 -8.98 -0.01
CA ALA A 139 9.70 -8.99 0.90
C ALA A 139 8.41 -9.37 0.18
N SER A 140 8.16 -8.88 -1.03
CA SER A 140 6.98 -9.23 -1.82
C SER A 140 6.93 -10.72 -2.17
N LYS A 141 8.05 -11.31 -2.61
CA LYS A 141 8.16 -12.74 -2.88
C LYS A 141 7.95 -13.59 -1.63
N GLN A 142 8.49 -13.13 -0.50
CA GLN A 142 8.33 -13.82 0.79
C GLN A 142 6.87 -13.80 1.24
N VAL A 143 6.20 -12.65 1.17
CA VAL A 143 4.76 -12.52 1.48
C VAL A 143 3.93 -13.42 0.57
N ALA A 144 4.16 -13.40 -0.75
CA ALA A 144 3.41 -14.23 -1.68
C ALA A 144 3.55 -15.73 -1.40
N ALA A 145 4.73 -16.17 -0.95
CA ALA A 145 4.98 -17.57 -0.62
C ALA A 145 4.42 -18.00 0.74
N GLN A 146 4.40 -17.12 1.74
CA GLN A 146 4.11 -17.49 3.13
C GLN A 146 2.71 -17.11 3.60
N PHE A 147 2.09 -16.08 2.99
CA PHE A 147 0.80 -15.58 3.46
C PHE A 147 -0.35 -16.59 3.29
N PRO A 148 -0.45 -17.36 2.18
CA PRO A 148 -1.49 -18.39 2.05
C PRO A 148 -1.40 -19.46 3.16
N ASP A 149 -0.21 -19.99 3.42
CA ASP A 149 0.00 -21.00 4.46
C ASP A 149 -0.32 -20.47 5.87
N LEU A 150 0.02 -19.20 6.10
CA LEU A 150 -0.33 -18.50 7.34
C LEU A 150 -1.84 -18.39 7.51
N VAL A 151 -2.57 -17.97 6.48
CA VAL A 151 -4.03 -17.83 6.52
C VAL A 151 -4.70 -19.19 6.81
N ASP A 152 -4.25 -20.24 6.14
CA ASP A 152 -4.75 -21.59 6.37
C ASP A 152 -4.48 -22.06 7.81
N GLY A 153 -3.29 -21.78 8.34
CA GLY A 153 -2.93 -22.10 9.73
C GLY A 153 -3.77 -21.33 10.75
N LEU A 154 -3.97 -20.03 10.53
CA LEU A 154 -4.77 -19.18 11.42
C LEU A 154 -6.25 -19.55 11.39
N SER A 155 -6.79 -19.87 10.22
CA SER A 155 -8.19 -20.30 10.07
C SER A 155 -8.47 -21.62 10.82
N ASN A 156 -7.48 -22.49 10.95
CA ASN A 156 -7.61 -23.73 11.71
C ASN A 156 -7.52 -23.55 13.25
N LEU A 157 -6.91 -22.44 13.71
CA LEU A 157 -6.81 -22.13 15.15
C LEU A 157 -8.07 -21.47 15.70
N ASP A 158 -8.81 -20.77 14.85
CA ASP A 158 -10.05 -20.11 15.19
C ASP A 158 -11.22 -21.11 15.06
N ASN A 159 -11.65 -21.67 16.18
CA ASN A 159 -12.85 -22.50 16.27
C ASN A 159 -14.16 -21.70 16.17
N ASP A 160 -14.11 -20.48 15.67
CA ASP A 160 -15.30 -19.65 15.52
C ASP A 160 -16.01 -20.02 14.21
N ASP A 161 -17.12 -20.73 14.32
CA ASP A 161 -17.99 -21.18 13.21
C ASP A 161 -18.57 -20.02 12.37
N THR A 162 -18.30 -18.77 12.79
CA THR A 162 -18.79 -17.55 12.13
C THR A 162 -17.81 -16.94 11.14
N THR A 163 -16.57 -17.40 11.10
CA THR A 163 -15.58 -16.92 10.13
C THR A 163 -15.70 -17.72 8.85
N ASP A 164 -16.33 -17.12 7.84
CA ASP A 164 -16.19 -17.55 6.44
C ASP A 164 -14.70 -17.84 6.17
N ASN A 165 -14.38 -19.08 5.79
CA ASN A 165 -13.03 -19.52 5.55
C ASN A 165 -12.39 -18.66 4.46
N LEU A 166 -11.64 -17.61 4.86
CA LEU A 166 -10.87 -16.81 3.94
C LEU A 166 -9.80 -17.70 3.30
N ARG A 167 -9.93 -17.97 2.02
CA ARG A 167 -8.88 -18.61 1.22
C ARG A 167 -8.15 -17.54 0.45
N VAL A 168 -6.83 -17.59 0.47
CA VAL A 168 -5.98 -16.59 -0.14
C VAL A 168 -5.07 -17.24 -1.17
N GLU A 169 -5.12 -16.73 -2.39
CA GLU A 169 -4.11 -16.97 -3.42
C GLU A 169 -3.29 -15.69 -3.56
N CYS A 170 -1.98 -15.81 -3.51
CA CYS A 170 -1.07 -14.68 -3.62
C CYS A 170 -0.15 -14.82 -4.82
N GLU A 171 -0.05 -13.76 -5.60
CA GLU A 171 0.92 -13.65 -6.68
C GLU A 171 1.84 -12.45 -6.46
N HIS A 172 3.11 -12.65 -6.77
CA HIS A 172 4.10 -11.59 -6.75
C HIS A 172 4.18 -10.92 -8.12
N VAL A 173 4.15 -9.59 -8.13
CA VAL A 173 4.34 -8.79 -9.35
C VAL A 173 5.39 -7.73 -9.10
N ASP A 174 6.39 -7.62 -9.99
CA ASP A 174 7.42 -6.58 -9.93
C ASP A 174 7.73 -5.97 -11.30
N GLY A 175 8.57 -4.91 -11.29
CA GLY A 175 8.93 -4.16 -12.50
C GLY A 175 9.85 -4.91 -13.48
N THR A 176 10.40 -6.06 -13.10
CA THR A 176 11.25 -6.87 -13.98
C THR A 176 10.43 -7.77 -14.91
N MET A 177 9.16 -8.00 -14.57
CA MET A 177 8.24 -8.81 -15.37
C MET A 177 7.79 -8.05 -16.62
N ASN A 178 7.62 -8.77 -17.73
CA ASN A 178 7.08 -8.16 -18.95
C ASN A 178 5.57 -7.87 -18.82
N ALA A 179 5.03 -7.04 -19.71
CA ALA A 179 3.64 -6.62 -19.64
C ALA A 179 2.63 -7.79 -19.74
N ALA A 180 2.95 -8.84 -20.49
CA ALA A 180 2.08 -10.01 -20.65
C ALA A 180 1.97 -10.87 -19.36
N VAL A 181 3.02 -10.87 -18.54
CA VAL A 181 3.03 -11.59 -17.24
C VAL A 181 2.34 -10.77 -16.15
N ARG A 182 2.27 -9.44 -16.30
CA ARG A 182 1.64 -8.53 -15.32
C ARG A 182 0.15 -8.31 -15.58
N ALA A 183 -0.38 -8.77 -16.68
CA ALA A 183 -1.78 -8.64 -17.07
C ALA A 183 -2.63 -9.80 -16.52
#